data_60522757637b161bfe2ea4b9dd9d93e4
#
_entry.id   60522757637b161bfe2ea4b9dd9d93e4
#
_cell.length_a   1.000
_cell.length_b   1.000
_cell.length_c   1.000
_cell.angle_alpha   90.00
_cell.angle_beta   90.00
_cell.angle_gamma   90.00
#
_symmetry.space_group_name_H-M   'P 1'
#
loop_
_entity.id
_entity.type
_entity.pdbx_description
1 polymer ?
#
loop_
_entity_poly.entity_id
_entity_poly.type
_entity_poly.pdbx_seq_one_letter_code
_entity_poly.pdbx_strand_id
1 'polypeptide(L)'
;GLGDVYKRQIPGTVKAIPNNLGLRVPHMGWNQNILCRKDSVFSDIADKYTYFVHSYYVDTDSQYVTTTADYGIKVPGIVEKGNVYGMQFHPEKSGAVGLNLLRTFGNIILKK
;
A
#
# COMPACT_ATOMS: atom_id res chain seq x y z
N GLY A 1 3.92 -11.72 -3.53
CA GLY A 1 3.02 -10.65 -3.17
C GLY A 1 3.52 -9.80 -2.03
N LEU A 2 2.73 -8.84 -1.61
CA LEU A 2 3.12 -7.94 -0.51
C LEU A 2 3.51 -8.71 0.76
N GLY A 3 2.76 -9.76 1.10
CA GLY A 3 3.03 -10.54 2.29
C GLY A 3 4.40 -11.19 2.29
N ASP A 4 4.88 -11.67 1.15
CA ASP A 4 6.18 -12.31 1.03
C ASP A 4 7.31 -11.29 1.18
N VAL A 5 7.21 -10.16 0.49
CA VAL A 5 8.17 -9.07 0.58
C VAL A 5 8.22 -8.55 2.02
N TYR A 6 7.06 -8.34 2.60
CA TYR A 6 6.91 -7.83 3.94
C TYR A 6 7.57 -8.73 4.99
N LYS A 7 7.31 -10.03 4.93
CA LYS A 7 7.87 -10.98 5.90
C LYS A 7 9.39 -11.06 5.87
N ARG A 8 10.00 -10.80 4.72
CA ARG A 8 11.45 -10.88 4.55
C ARG A 8 12.18 -9.62 4.96
N GLN A 9 11.59 -8.44 4.68
CA GLN A 9 12.32 -7.18 4.70
C GLN A 9 11.73 -6.14 5.64
N ILE A 10 10.42 -6.12 5.81
CA ILE A 10 9.73 -5.12 6.62
C ILE A 10 9.11 -5.81 7.83
N PRO A 11 9.49 -5.43 9.07
CA PRO A 11 8.99 -6.08 10.28
C PRO A 11 7.49 -5.88 10.47
N GLY A 12 6.82 -6.90 10.99
CA GLY A 12 5.41 -6.81 11.37
C GLY A 12 4.67 -8.11 11.12
N THR A 13 3.34 -8.03 11.00
CA THR A 13 2.46 -9.17 10.80
C THR A 13 1.42 -8.90 9.72
N VAL A 14 0.88 -9.97 9.13
CA VAL A 14 -0.26 -9.90 8.22
C VAL A 14 -1.50 -10.33 9.01
N LYS A 15 -2.54 -9.50 9.00
CA LYS A 15 -3.78 -9.72 9.73
C LYS A 15 -4.97 -9.76 8.79
N ALA A 16 -5.99 -10.54 9.14
CA ALA A 16 -7.25 -10.54 8.40
C ALA A 16 -8.04 -9.26 8.70
N ILE A 17 -8.74 -8.75 7.69
CA ILE A 17 -9.70 -7.66 7.90
C ILE A 17 -10.82 -8.20 8.80
N PRO A 18 -11.14 -7.52 9.93
CA PRO A 18 -12.18 -7.99 10.83
C PRO A 18 -13.53 -8.08 10.13
N ASN A 19 -14.25 -9.19 10.34
CA ASN A 19 -15.58 -9.37 9.76
C ASN A 19 -16.71 -9.02 10.74
N ASN A 20 -16.35 -8.64 11.97
CA ASN A 20 -17.33 -8.30 13.02
C ASN A 20 -17.55 -6.79 13.18
N LEU A 21 -16.97 -5.96 12.29
CA LEU A 21 -17.12 -4.50 12.33
C LEU A 21 -18.10 -3.97 11.28
N GLY A 22 -18.88 -4.86 10.65
CA GLY A 22 -19.79 -4.47 9.58
C GLY A 22 -19.11 -4.13 8.27
N LEU A 23 -17.82 -4.41 8.15
CA LEU A 23 -17.05 -4.17 6.94
C LEU A 23 -17.25 -5.31 5.94
N ARG A 24 -17.29 -4.95 4.65
CA ARG A 24 -17.28 -5.97 3.59
C ARG A 24 -15.89 -6.57 3.47
N VAL A 25 -15.79 -7.87 3.43
CA VAL A 25 -14.54 -8.61 3.21
C VAL A 25 -14.71 -9.52 2.00
N PRO A 26 -13.84 -9.43 0.99
CA PRO A 26 -12.63 -8.59 0.90
C PRO A 26 -12.92 -7.10 0.75
N HIS A 27 -11.95 -6.26 1.10
CA HIS A 27 -11.93 -4.85 0.72
C HIS A 27 -11.78 -4.79 -0.79
N MET A 28 -12.77 -4.26 -1.48
CA MET A 28 -12.83 -4.31 -2.93
C MET A 28 -13.33 -2.96 -3.46
N GLY A 29 -12.53 -2.32 -4.31
CA GLY A 29 -12.91 -1.07 -4.95
C GLY A 29 -11.82 -0.01 -4.85
N TRP A 30 -12.16 1.18 -5.31
CA TRP A 30 -11.29 2.34 -5.27
C TRP A 30 -11.32 2.98 -3.88
N ASN A 31 -10.15 3.28 -3.35
CA ASN A 31 -10.02 3.96 -2.07
C ASN A 31 -8.89 4.97 -2.14
N GLN A 32 -9.04 6.06 -1.39
CA GLN A 32 -8.10 7.16 -1.36
C GLN A 32 -6.88 6.81 -0.51
N ASN A 33 -5.70 7.19 -0.98
CA ASN A 33 -4.44 7.01 -0.25
C ASN A 33 -4.11 8.29 0.51
N ILE A 34 -3.94 8.16 1.83
CA ILE A 34 -3.53 9.26 2.70
C ILE A 34 -2.03 9.15 2.91
N LEU A 35 -1.30 10.19 2.53
CA LEU A 35 0.16 10.19 2.61
C LEU A 35 0.61 10.34 4.07
N CYS A 36 1.49 9.45 4.51
CA CYS A 36 2.07 9.45 5.85
C CYS A 36 3.55 9.86 5.85
N ARG A 37 4.24 9.69 4.72
CA ARG A 37 5.66 10.04 4.57
C ARG A 37 5.86 10.94 3.37
N LYS A 38 6.10 12.22 3.66
CA LYS A 38 6.26 13.25 2.61
C LYS A 38 7.58 13.14 1.84
N ASP A 39 8.56 12.46 2.42
CA ASP A 39 9.88 12.27 1.81
C ASP A 39 9.94 11.07 0.87
N SER A 40 8.85 10.34 0.72
CA SER A 40 8.81 9.16 -0.15
C SER A 40 8.86 9.54 -1.62
N VAL A 41 9.50 8.68 -2.43
CA VAL A 41 9.47 8.81 -3.90
C VAL A 41 8.06 8.62 -4.47
N PHE A 42 7.15 8.05 -3.67
CA PHE A 42 5.75 7.85 -4.05
C PHE A 42 4.84 8.95 -3.53
N SER A 43 5.37 10.08 -3.09
CA SER A 43 4.57 11.17 -2.50
C SER A 43 3.51 11.73 -3.44
N ASP A 44 3.66 11.56 -4.75
CA ASP A 44 2.68 12.00 -5.75
C ASP A 44 1.34 11.29 -5.63
N ILE A 45 1.29 10.17 -4.90
CA ILE A 45 0.04 9.43 -4.69
C ILE A 45 -0.88 10.08 -3.65
N ALA A 46 -0.41 11.12 -2.96
CA ALA A 46 -1.18 11.79 -1.92
C ALA A 46 -2.58 12.14 -2.42
N ASP A 47 -3.60 11.71 -1.69
CA ASP A 47 -5.03 11.94 -1.97
C ASP A 47 -5.54 11.30 -3.27
N LYS A 48 -4.75 10.48 -3.93
CA LYS A 48 -5.15 9.76 -5.15
C LYS A 48 -5.84 8.45 -4.79
N TYR A 49 -6.70 7.99 -5.68
CA TYR A 49 -7.42 6.73 -5.51
C TYR A 49 -6.72 5.60 -6.25
N THR A 50 -6.62 4.45 -5.59
CA THR A 50 -6.12 3.21 -6.19
C THR A 50 -7.09 2.08 -5.93
N TYR A 51 -6.97 1.00 -6.72
CA TYR A 51 -7.89 -0.14 -6.64
C TYR A 51 -7.37 -1.19 -5.68
N PHE A 52 -8.19 -1.51 -4.68
CA PHE A 52 -7.91 -2.52 -3.66
C PHE A 52 -8.77 -3.75 -3.89
N VAL A 53 -8.18 -4.92 -3.72
CA VAL A 53 -8.90 -6.18 -3.61
C VAL A 53 -8.08 -7.12 -2.72
N HIS A 54 -8.47 -7.22 -1.44
CA HIS A 54 -7.73 -8.03 -0.48
C HIS A 54 -8.57 -8.33 0.75
N SER A 55 -8.23 -9.44 1.43
CA SER A 55 -8.87 -9.86 2.69
C SER A 55 -7.94 -9.73 3.90
N TYR A 56 -6.66 -9.49 3.66
CA TYR A 56 -5.63 -9.36 4.69
C TYR A 56 -4.92 -8.03 4.51
N TYR A 57 -4.39 -7.49 5.60
CA TYR A 57 -3.62 -6.25 5.57
C TYR A 57 -2.37 -6.40 6.42
N VAL A 58 -1.39 -5.54 6.12
CA VAL A 58 -0.12 -5.49 6.82
C VAL A 58 -0.27 -4.63 8.06
N ASP A 59 0.14 -5.17 9.23
CA ASP A 59 0.23 -4.42 10.48
C ASP A 59 1.70 -4.26 10.81
N THR A 60 2.22 -3.06 10.61
CA THR A 60 3.63 -2.75 10.80
C THR A 60 3.78 -1.41 11.52
N ASP A 61 5.01 -1.13 11.96
CA ASP A 61 5.34 0.14 12.61
C ASP A 61 5.09 1.30 11.65
N SER A 62 4.57 2.41 12.17
CA SER A 62 4.22 3.59 11.38
C SER A 62 5.39 4.16 10.59
N GLN A 63 6.63 3.96 11.05
CA GLN A 63 7.82 4.42 10.34
C GLN A 63 7.98 3.80 8.95
N TYR A 64 7.36 2.63 8.71
CA TYR A 64 7.44 1.93 7.43
C TYR A 64 6.23 2.19 6.54
N VAL A 65 5.22 2.90 7.04
CA VAL A 65 3.97 3.13 6.30
C VAL A 65 4.07 4.44 5.52
N THR A 66 4.01 4.34 4.20
CA THR A 66 4.04 5.52 3.32
C THR A 66 2.65 6.09 3.12
N THR A 67 1.66 5.23 2.85
CA THR A 67 0.26 5.64 2.70
C THR A 67 -0.65 4.71 3.47
N THR A 68 -1.82 5.23 3.86
CA THR A 68 -2.90 4.43 4.43
C THR A 68 -4.19 4.69 3.66
N ALA A 69 -5.07 3.71 3.64
CA ALA A 69 -6.43 3.85 3.16
C ALA A 69 -7.38 3.57 4.33
N ASP A 70 -8.39 4.42 4.49
CA ASP A 70 -9.38 4.24 5.56
C ASP A 70 -10.49 3.31 5.07
N TYR A 71 -10.58 2.14 5.71
CA TYR A 71 -11.63 1.16 5.42
C TYR A 71 -12.25 0.67 6.74
N GLY A 72 -12.65 1.61 7.62
CA GLY A 72 -13.05 1.29 8.98
C GLY A 72 -11.88 0.94 9.89
N ILE A 73 -10.80 0.46 9.29
CA ILE A 73 -9.48 0.33 9.89
C ILE A 73 -8.49 1.01 8.94
N LYS A 74 -7.31 1.37 9.45
CA LYS A 74 -6.27 1.95 8.60
C LYS A 74 -5.49 0.83 7.91
N VAL A 75 -5.63 0.75 6.59
CA VAL A 75 -4.96 -0.25 5.77
C VAL A 75 -3.73 0.40 5.14
N PRO A 76 -2.50 -0.08 5.42
CA PRO A 76 -1.33 0.43 4.72
C PRO A 76 -1.44 0.13 3.21
N GLY A 77 -1.38 1.19 2.41
CA GLY A 77 -1.40 1.04 0.95
C GLY A 77 0.00 0.82 0.39
N ILE A 78 0.97 1.62 0.84
CA ILE A 78 2.38 1.49 0.49
C ILE A 78 3.19 1.42 1.77
N VAL A 79 4.12 0.47 1.82
CA VAL A 79 5.10 0.34 2.90
C VAL A 79 6.50 0.36 2.30
N GLU A 80 7.46 0.96 3.03
CA GLU A 80 8.83 1.12 2.57
C GLU A 80 9.82 0.89 3.71
N LYS A 81 10.91 0.22 3.38
CA LYS A 81 12.08 0.12 4.26
C LYS A 81 13.34 0.12 3.39
N GLY A 82 14.07 1.23 3.40
CA GLY A 82 15.25 1.38 2.54
C GLY A 82 14.87 1.24 1.07
N ASN A 83 15.37 0.22 0.41
CA ASN A 83 15.12 -0.06 -1.01
C ASN A 83 13.97 -1.05 -1.23
N VAL A 84 13.29 -1.46 -0.17
CA VAL A 84 12.21 -2.44 -0.25
C VAL A 84 10.89 -1.71 -0.20
N TYR A 85 10.00 -2.02 -1.16
CA TYR A 85 8.69 -1.40 -1.31
C TYR A 85 7.63 -2.47 -1.43
N GLY A 86 6.47 -2.22 -0.83
CA GLY A 86 5.32 -3.09 -0.98
C GLY A 86 4.05 -2.27 -1.16
N MET A 87 3.14 -2.76 -1.99
CA MET A 87 1.86 -2.12 -2.26
C MET A 87 0.72 -3.10 -2.03
N GLN A 88 -0.28 -2.70 -1.24
CA GLN A 88 -1.45 -3.53 -0.98
C GLN A 88 -2.43 -3.49 -2.14
N PHE A 89 -2.57 -2.34 -2.79
CA PHE A 89 -3.43 -2.17 -3.94
C PHE A 89 -2.78 -2.72 -5.22
N HIS A 90 -3.55 -2.75 -6.29
CA HIS A 90 -3.09 -3.21 -7.60
C HIS A 90 -2.77 -2.03 -8.50
N PRO A 91 -1.49 -1.65 -8.66
CA PRO A 91 -1.13 -0.52 -9.54
C PRO A 91 -1.60 -0.74 -10.98
N GLU A 92 -1.53 -1.98 -11.48
CA GLU A 92 -1.93 -2.32 -12.84
C GLU A 92 -3.42 -2.15 -13.09
N LYS A 93 -4.23 -2.07 -12.01
CA LYS A 93 -5.67 -1.84 -12.08
C LYS A 93 -6.08 -0.45 -11.62
N SER A 94 -5.11 0.42 -11.36
CA SER A 94 -5.35 1.73 -10.77
C SER A 94 -5.26 2.89 -11.78
N GLY A 95 -5.40 2.60 -13.07
CA GLY A 95 -5.46 3.61 -14.12
C GLY A 95 -4.18 4.43 -14.23
N ALA A 96 -4.33 5.72 -14.51
CA ALA A 96 -3.19 6.64 -14.69
C ALA A 96 -2.34 6.76 -13.43
N VAL A 97 -2.94 6.73 -12.26
CA VAL A 97 -2.23 6.78 -10.97
C VAL A 97 -1.31 5.56 -10.84
N GLY A 98 -1.84 4.37 -11.15
CA GLY A 98 -1.07 3.14 -11.12
C GLY A 98 0.08 3.13 -12.11
N LEU A 99 -0.16 3.63 -13.32
CA LEU A 99 0.88 3.73 -14.35
C LEU A 99 2.02 4.64 -13.89
N ASN A 100 1.69 5.77 -13.26
CA ASN A 100 2.69 6.69 -12.73
C ASN A 100 3.52 6.05 -11.61
N LEU A 101 2.88 5.26 -10.75
CA LEU A 101 3.58 4.52 -9.70
C LEU A 101 4.56 3.51 -10.27
N LEU A 102 4.14 2.77 -11.31
CA LEU A 102 5.00 1.79 -11.98
C LEU A 102 6.19 2.46 -12.65
N ARG A 103 5.99 3.63 -13.25
CA ARG A 103 7.09 4.43 -13.82
C ARG A 103 8.09 4.87 -12.75
N THR A 104 7.60 5.35 -11.62
CA THR A 104 8.44 5.75 -10.50
C THR A 104 9.28 4.58 -10.01
N PHE A 105 8.65 3.41 -9.85
CA PHE A 105 9.35 2.21 -9.42
C PHE A 105 10.41 1.77 -10.45
N GLY A 106 10.06 1.82 -11.73
CA GLY A 106 11.00 1.51 -12.81
C GLY A 106 12.22 2.44 -12.81
N ASN A 107 12.00 3.73 -12.57
CA ASN A 107 13.09 4.71 -12.49
C ASN A 107 14.03 4.41 -11.31
N ILE A 108 13.50 3.97 -10.18
CA ILE A 108 14.31 3.58 -9.02
C ILE A 108 15.22 2.39 -9.39
N ILE A 109 14.68 1.39 -10.05
CA ILE A 109 15.44 0.21 -10.47
C ILE A 109 16.54 0.58 -11.46
N LEU A 110 16.22 1.43 -12.44
CA LEU A 110 17.17 1.81 -13.49
C LEU A 110 18.32 2.66 -12.97
N LYS A 111 18.15 3.35 -11.85
CA LYS A 111 19.20 4.17 -11.25
C LYS A 111 20.20 3.38 -10.41
N LYS A 112 19.93 2.12 -10.18
CA LYS A 112 20.88 1.24 -9.53
C LYS A 112 21.90 0.71 -10.56
#